data_50e33f379aa2ea984497dc10bddbd7fb
#
_entry.id   50e33f379aa2ea984497dc10bddbd7fb
#
_cell.length_a   1.000
_cell.length_b   1.000
_cell.length_c   1.000
_cell.angle_alpha   90.00
_cell.angle_beta   90.00
_cell.angle_gamma   90.00
#
_symmetry.space_group_name_H-M   'P 1'
#
loop_
_entity.id
_entity.type
_entity.pdbx_description
1 polymer ?
#
loop_
_entity_poly.entity_id
_entity_poly.type
_entity_poly.pdbx_seq_one_letter_code
_entity_poly.pdbx_strand_id
1 'polypeptide(L)'
;MRLKKSFIRIQNKNDPEKMMLEKNEYNEPKLVNFIKNISFLKLHIITLQIVFAQNYTHIDTTQKNHRKKIKDITKQLIIPTTLMSYGVIALESDYLKLINTEIRNELGEHIDKRITIDDFSQFAPAISVYAFNAIGIKGKNNLLDRSIILASSYLLMTTSVRILKSTTNIIRPDSSSNNSFPSGHTATAFAGAEFLWHEYRDVSIWYGISGYIVATGTGMFRIYNARHWLSDVAMGAGIGILSTKMAYWIFPYLGQYVFKSKKYLHSTMLLPNYYGSHLGIALTHTF
;
A
#
# COMPACT_ATOMS: atom_id res chain seq x y z
N MET A 1 42.20 17.73 -42.88
CA MET A 1 41.09 18.09 -41.95
C MET A 1 40.00 17.02 -41.92
N ARG A 2 40.33 15.72 -41.92
CA ARG A 2 39.37 14.58 -41.92
C ARG A 2 39.61 13.54 -40.82
N LEU A 3 40.57 13.71 -39.94
CA LEU A 3 40.92 12.74 -38.90
C LEU A 3 40.44 13.08 -37.46
N LYS A 4 39.80 14.26 -37.27
CA LYS A 4 39.29 14.70 -35.94
C LYS A 4 37.84 14.29 -35.66
N LYS A 5 37.10 13.75 -36.65
CA LYS A 5 35.68 13.33 -36.45
C LYS A 5 35.49 11.88 -36.08
N SER A 6 36.51 11.03 -36.18
CA SER A 6 36.41 9.62 -35.84
C SER A 6 36.74 9.30 -34.38
N PHE A 7 37.46 10.18 -33.67
CA PHE A 7 37.84 9.92 -32.25
C PHE A 7 36.76 10.27 -31.23
N ILE A 8 35.79 11.12 -31.59
CA ILE A 8 34.68 11.50 -30.69
C ILE A 8 33.57 10.44 -30.64
N ARG A 9 33.58 9.49 -31.57
CA ARG A 9 32.48 8.47 -31.70
C ARG A 9 32.70 7.20 -30.89
N ILE A 10 33.83 7.01 -30.23
CA ILE A 10 34.19 5.77 -29.53
C ILE A 10 34.07 5.90 -27.99
N GLN A 11 34.05 7.13 -27.45
CA GLN A 11 34.02 7.33 -25.98
C GLN A 11 32.64 7.35 -25.30
N ASN A 12 31.56 7.16 -26.06
CA ASN A 12 30.23 7.37 -25.48
C ASN A 12 29.28 6.16 -25.62
N LYS A 13 29.83 4.95 -25.70
CA LYS A 13 29.00 3.72 -25.82
C LYS A 13 28.67 3.04 -24.51
N ASN A 14 29.29 3.47 -23.42
CA ASN A 14 29.13 2.87 -22.07
C ASN A 14 28.65 3.90 -21.03
N ASP A 15 27.95 4.95 -21.44
CA ASP A 15 27.32 5.88 -20.51
C ASP A 15 26.03 5.26 -19.99
N PRO A 16 25.96 4.90 -18.69
CA PRO A 16 24.77 4.28 -18.10
C PRO A 16 23.51 5.13 -18.23
N GLU A 17 23.65 6.47 -18.26
CA GLU A 17 22.53 7.39 -18.45
C GLU A 17 21.94 7.29 -19.85
N LYS A 18 22.80 7.19 -20.87
CA LYS A 18 22.35 7.06 -22.26
C LYS A 18 21.71 5.71 -22.55
N MET A 19 22.22 4.65 -21.91
CA MET A 19 21.63 3.31 -22.00
C MET A 19 20.28 3.23 -21.28
N MET A 20 20.08 4.01 -20.21
CA MET A 20 18.78 4.13 -19.55
C MET A 20 17.76 4.93 -20.39
N LEU A 21 18.20 5.99 -21.03
CA LEU A 21 17.33 6.80 -21.91
C LEU A 21 16.94 6.02 -23.16
N GLU A 22 17.87 5.33 -23.84
CA GLU A 22 17.55 4.49 -25.00
C GLU A 22 16.67 3.28 -24.65
N LYS A 23 16.83 2.65 -23.47
CA LYS A 23 15.93 1.56 -23.02
C LYS A 23 14.53 2.06 -22.70
N ASN A 24 14.38 3.31 -22.28
CA ASN A 24 13.06 3.90 -22.02
C ASN A 24 12.32 4.32 -23.30
N GLU A 25 13.05 4.71 -24.36
CA GLU A 25 12.45 5.08 -25.65
C GLU A 25 11.77 3.88 -26.38
N TYR A 26 12.20 2.63 -26.09
CA TYR A 26 11.64 1.41 -26.70
C TYR A 26 10.29 0.98 -26.12
N ASN A 27 9.70 1.69 -25.16
CA ASN A 27 8.50 1.27 -24.43
C ASN A 27 7.21 2.04 -24.75
N GLU A 28 7.20 2.88 -25.80
CA GLU A 28 6.01 3.64 -26.23
C GLU A 28 4.72 2.78 -26.35
N PRO A 29 4.71 1.60 -27.02
CA PRO A 29 3.50 0.81 -27.14
C PRO A 29 3.02 0.20 -25.80
N LYS A 30 3.94 -0.02 -24.85
CA LYS A 30 3.59 -0.54 -23.53
C LYS A 30 2.95 0.53 -22.64
N LEU A 31 3.35 1.78 -22.79
CA LEU A 31 2.79 2.91 -22.10
C LEU A 31 1.37 3.22 -22.55
N VAL A 32 1.10 3.15 -23.85
CA VAL A 32 -0.27 3.27 -24.40
C VAL A 32 -1.17 2.16 -23.84
N ASN A 33 -0.68 0.94 -23.71
CA ASN A 33 -1.40 -0.14 -23.06
C ASN A 33 -1.55 0.07 -21.54
N PHE A 34 -0.58 0.67 -20.87
CA PHE A 34 -0.67 1.07 -19.47
C PHE A 34 -1.73 2.15 -19.25
N ILE A 35 -1.77 3.18 -20.09
CA ILE A 35 -2.80 4.23 -20.05
C ILE A 35 -4.19 3.65 -20.33
N LYS A 36 -4.32 2.71 -21.28
CA LYS A 36 -5.58 1.96 -21.51
C LYS A 36 -5.97 1.12 -20.29
N ASN A 37 -5.01 0.47 -19.63
CA ASN A 37 -5.25 -0.32 -18.42
C ASN A 37 -5.54 0.56 -17.20
N ILE A 38 -4.92 1.74 -17.09
CA ILE A 38 -5.32 2.76 -16.10
C ILE A 38 -6.75 3.26 -16.38
N SER A 39 -7.11 3.44 -17.63
CA SER A 39 -8.50 3.79 -18.01
C SER A 39 -9.47 2.68 -17.63
N PHE A 40 -9.07 1.43 -17.77
CA PHE A 40 -9.84 0.26 -17.32
C PHE A 40 -9.91 0.20 -15.78
N LEU A 41 -8.82 0.49 -15.08
CA LEU A 41 -8.79 0.59 -13.61
C LEU A 41 -9.61 1.78 -13.10
N LYS A 42 -9.55 2.93 -13.79
CA LYS A 42 -10.44 4.07 -13.55
C LYS A 42 -11.90 3.69 -13.74
N LEU A 43 -12.21 2.96 -14.82
CA LEU A 43 -13.56 2.47 -15.08
C LEU A 43 -14.05 1.52 -13.98
N HIS A 44 -13.18 0.62 -13.49
CA HIS A 44 -13.51 -0.27 -12.36
C HIS A 44 -13.66 0.47 -11.04
N ILE A 45 -12.82 1.47 -10.76
CA ILE A 45 -12.95 2.33 -9.58
C ILE A 45 -14.21 3.18 -9.68
N ILE A 46 -14.54 3.70 -10.88
CA ILE A 46 -15.75 4.48 -11.13
C ILE A 46 -16.98 3.58 -11.06
N THR A 47 -16.96 2.37 -11.64
CA THR A 47 -18.07 1.42 -11.52
C THR A 47 -18.27 0.95 -10.08
N LEU A 48 -17.19 0.73 -9.32
CA LEU A 48 -17.27 0.46 -7.89
C LEU A 48 -17.89 1.65 -7.14
N GLN A 49 -17.50 2.87 -7.47
CA GLN A 49 -18.08 4.09 -6.91
C GLN A 49 -19.55 4.27 -7.29
N ILE A 50 -19.94 3.94 -8.52
CA ILE A 50 -21.34 4.02 -8.99
C ILE A 50 -22.20 2.95 -8.30
N VAL A 51 -21.72 1.72 -8.20
CA VAL A 51 -22.41 0.64 -7.47
C VAL A 51 -22.55 0.99 -5.97
N PHE A 52 -21.53 1.62 -5.38
CA PHE A 52 -21.64 2.16 -4.03
C PHE A 52 -22.65 3.31 -3.95
N ALA A 53 -22.65 4.23 -4.91
CA ALA A 53 -23.57 5.36 -4.94
C ALA A 53 -25.03 4.91 -5.10
N GLN A 54 -25.30 3.92 -5.96
CA GLN A 54 -26.66 3.39 -6.20
C GLN A 54 -27.25 2.68 -4.99
N ASN A 55 -26.44 1.97 -4.19
CA ASN A 55 -26.89 1.34 -2.94
C ASN A 55 -27.11 2.35 -1.80
N TYR A 56 -26.63 3.59 -1.95
CA TYR A 56 -26.83 4.66 -0.97
C TYR A 56 -28.14 5.45 -1.13
N THR A 57 -28.87 5.28 -2.24
CA THR A 57 -30.09 6.05 -2.51
C THR A 57 -31.34 5.56 -1.73
N HIS A 58 -31.20 4.48 -0.95
CA HIS A 58 -32.32 3.91 -0.20
C HIS A 58 -32.29 4.18 1.32
N ILE A 59 -31.45 5.10 1.80
CA ILE A 59 -31.46 5.53 3.21
C ILE A 59 -31.96 6.97 3.25
N ASP A 60 -33.23 7.09 3.60
CA ASP A 60 -33.92 8.33 3.92
C ASP A 60 -33.30 8.94 5.18
N THR A 61 -32.33 9.82 5.01
CA THR A 61 -31.81 10.68 6.06
C THR A 61 -31.35 12.00 5.46
N THR A 62 -31.94 13.06 5.95
CA THR A 62 -31.76 14.49 5.65
C THR A 62 -30.48 14.85 4.86
N GLN A 63 -30.64 15.60 3.76
CA GLN A 63 -29.57 16.14 2.87
C GLN A 63 -28.32 16.66 3.59
N LYS A 64 -28.47 17.14 4.82
CA LYS A 64 -27.37 17.67 5.65
C LYS A 64 -26.39 16.58 6.10
N ASN A 65 -26.88 15.41 6.50
CA ASN A 65 -26.04 14.28 6.92
C ASN A 65 -25.31 13.64 5.73
N HIS A 66 -25.97 13.58 4.57
CA HIS A 66 -25.36 13.06 3.35
C HIS A 66 -24.20 13.94 2.85
N ARG A 67 -24.39 15.27 2.83
CA ARG A 67 -23.33 16.23 2.47
C ARG A 67 -22.15 16.18 3.43
N LYS A 68 -22.37 16.03 4.74
CA LYS A 68 -21.32 15.87 5.73
C LYS A 68 -20.51 14.60 5.47
N LYS A 69 -21.18 13.48 5.25
CA LYS A 69 -20.51 12.19 4.99
C LYS A 69 -19.66 12.20 3.71
N ILE A 70 -20.16 12.77 2.61
CA ILE A 70 -19.38 12.95 1.38
C ILE A 70 -18.14 13.80 1.62
N LYS A 71 -18.29 14.94 2.33
CA LYS A 71 -17.18 15.86 2.65
C LYS A 71 -16.11 15.17 3.50
N ASP A 72 -16.50 14.31 4.43
CA ASP A 72 -15.55 13.55 5.27
C ASP A 72 -14.81 12.48 4.47
N ILE A 73 -15.48 11.77 3.55
CA ILE A 73 -14.84 10.80 2.64
C ILE A 73 -13.86 11.53 1.70
N THR A 74 -14.26 12.66 1.12
CA THR A 74 -13.39 13.44 0.22
C THR A 74 -12.10 13.86 0.93
N LYS A 75 -12.20 14.36 2.18
CA LYS A 75 -11.01 14.71 2.97
C LYS A 75 -10.08 13.52 3.22
N GLN A 76 -10.63 12.35 3.47
CA GLN A 76 -9.84 11.13 3.69
C GLN A 76 -9.12 10.63 2.43
N LEU A 77 -9.61 11.00 1.24
CA LEU A 77 -9.02 10.63 -0.04
C LEU A 77 -7.88 11.54 -0.49
N ILE A 78 -7.76 12.76 0.05
CA ILE A 78 -6.77 13.75 -0.40
C ILE A 78 -5.34 13.18 -0.34
N ILE A 79 -4.93 12.65 0.81
CA ILE A 79 -3.56 12.14 1.00
C ILE A 79 -3.25 10.97 0.06
N PRO A 80 -4.02 9.86 0.06
CA PRO A 80 -3.68 8.74 -0.80
C PRO A 80 -3.75 9.09 -2.30
N THR A 81 -4.71 9.91 -2.74
CA THR A 81 -4.79 10.30 -4.16
C THR A 81 -3.65 11.21 -4.56
N THR A 82 -3.20 12.13 -3.70
CA THR A 82 -2.04 12.98 -3.97
C THR A 82 -0.78 12.15 -4.13
N LEU A 83 -0.53 11.20 -3.23
CA LEU A 83 0.63 10.30 -3.29
C LEU A 83 0.59 9.42 -4.56
N MET A 84 -0.57 8.87 -4.89
CA MET A 84 -0.75 8.07 -6.11
C MET A 84 -0.58 8.91 -7.37
N SER A 85 -1.13 10.14 -7.40
CA SER A 85 -0.97 11.06 -8.52
C SER A 85 0.48 11.43 -8.75
N TYR A 86 1.23 11.74 -7.68
CA TYR A 86 2.67 11.97 -7.78
C TYR A 86 3.39 10.76 -8.38
N GLY A 87 3.11 9.55 -7.88
CA GLY A 87 3.71 8.32 -8.39
C GLY A 87 3.47 8.11 -9.88
N VAL A 88 2.24 8.35 -10.36
CA VAL A 88 1.89 8.20 -11.79
C VAL A 88 2.52 9.29 -12.66
N ILE A 89 2.45 10.56 -12.23
CA ILE A 89 3.02 11.68 -12.99
C ILE A 89 4.54 11.53 -13.11
N ALA A 90 5.20 11.03 -12.07
CA ALA A 90 6.65 10.85 -12.07
C ALA A 90 7.14 9.75 -13.04
N LEU A 91 6.28 8.89 -13.55
CA LEU A 91 6.63 7.92 -14.59
C LEU A 91 6.85 8.59 -15.96
N GLU A 92 6.19 9.74 -16.19
CA GLU A 92 6.22 10.44 -17.47
C GLU A 92 7.11 11.70 -17.44
N SER A 93 7.08 12.42 -16.31
CA SER A 93 7.76 13.71 -16.17
C SER A 93 9.27 13.53 -16.06
N ASP A 94 10.03 14.05 -17.04
CA ASP A 94 11.49 14.01 -17.02
C ASP A 94 12.06 14.78 -15.81
N TYR A 95 11.43 15.87 -15.40
CA TYR A 95 11.82 16.62 -14.20
C TYR A 95 11.69 15.76 -12.92
N LEU A 96 10.60 15.00 -12.76
CA LEU A 96 10.43 14.13 -11.60
C LEU A 96 11.33 12.88 -11.66
N LYS A 97 11.70 12.42 -12.85
CA LYS A 97 12.71 11.37 -13.03
C LYS A 97 14.10 11.86 -12.59
N LEU A 98 14.46 13.11 -12.90
CA LEU A 98 15.69 13.73 -12.39
C LEU A 98 15.68 13.77 -10.86
N ILE A 99 14.60 14.25 -10.24
CA ILE A 99 14.46 14.27 -8.76
C ILE A 99 14.60 12.85 -8.19
N ASN A 100 13.97 11.84 -8.79
CA ASN A 100 14.12 10.45 -8.38
C ASN A 100 15.59 10.00 -8.38
N THR A 101 16.33 10.37 -9.44
CA THR A 101 17.74 10.03 -9.62
C THR A 101 18.64 10.77 -8.61
N GLU A 102 18.40 12.07 -8.40
CA GLU A 102 19.14 12.87 -7.42
C GLU A 102 18.96 12.34 -6.02
N ILE A 103 17.71 12.11 -5.56
CA ILE A 103 17.42 11.56 -4.24
C ILE A 103 18.07 10.18 -4.06
N ARG A 104 18.02 9.33 -5.09
CA ARG A 104 18.67 8.02 -5.05
C ARG A 104 20.20 8.16 -4.93
N ASN A 105 20.82 9.09 -5.66
CA ASN A 105 22.26 9.29 -5.62
C ASN A 105 22.69 9.84 -4.25
N GLU A 106 22.03 10.87 -3.75
CA GLU A 106 22.28 11.47 -2.44
C GLU A 106 22.20 10.45 -1.31
N LEU A 107 21.14 9.64 -1.31
CA LEU A 107 20.98 8.58 -0.30
C LEU A 107 21.94 7.40 -0.52
N GLY A 108 22.40 7.20 -1.77
CA GLY A 108 23.24 6.08 -2.18
C GLY A 108 24.75 6.29 -1.94
N GLU A 109 25.21 7.51 -1.81
CA GLU A 109 26.64 7.82 -1.63
C GLU A 109 27.25 7.23 -0.36
N HIS A 110 26.43 6.89 0.62
CA HIS A 110 26.86 6.43 1.95
C HIS A 110 26.55 4.94 2.20
N ILE A 111 26.28 4.15 1.17
CA ILE A 111 25.89 2.73 1.34
C ILE A 111 27.09 1.81 1.27
N ASP A 112 27.68 1.51 2.45
CA ASP A 112 28.66 0.43 2.56
C ASP A 112 28.02 -0.96 2.70
N LYS A 113 26.80 -1.05 3.25
CA LYS A 113 26.07 -2.31 3.44
C LYS A 113 24.56 -2.12 3.28
N ARG A 114 23.90 -3.07 2.60
CA ARG A 114 22.44 -3.14 2.55
C ARG A 114 21.87 -3.46 3.92
N ILE A 115 20.85 -2.71 4.33
CA ILE A 115 20.16 -2.87 5.61
C ILE A 115 18.81 -3.52 5.32
N THR A 116 18.57 -4.73 5.86
CA THR A 116 17.35 -5.52 5.61
C THR A 116 16.24 -5.27 6.63
N ILE A 117 16.33 -4.21 7.44
CA ILE A 117 15.35 -3.88 8.47
C ILE A 117 13.95 -3.62 7.87
N ASP A 118 13.89 -3.16 6.63
CA ASP A 118 12.67 -2.90 5.87
C ASP A 118 11.86 -4.16 5.55
N ASP A 119 12.51 -5.33 5.49
CA ASP A 119 11.82 -6.60 5.31
C ASP A 119 10.95 -6.97 6.52
N PHE A 120 11.33 -6.53 7.71
CA PHE A 120 10.58 -6.75 8.96
C PHE A 120 9.72 -5.55 9.35
N SER A 121 10.26 -4.33 9.25
CA SER A 121 9.57 -3.12 9.69
C SER A 121 8.27 -2.85 8.93
N GLN A 122 8.12 -3.38 7.70
CA GLN A 122 6.89 -3.27 6.94
C GLN A 122 5.66 -3.85 7.65
N PHE A 123 5.84 -4.86 8.51
CA PHE A 123 4.75 -5.49 9.25
C PHE A 123 4.56 -4.90 10.66
N ALA A 124 5.54 -4.15 11.16
CA ALA A 124 5.54 -3.68 12.54
C ALA A 124 4.29 -2.86 12.93
N PRO A 125 3.77 -1.92 12.10
CA PRO A 125 2.57 -1.18 12.46
C PRO A 125 1.32 -2.07 12.58
N ALA A 126 1.17 -3.07 11.73
CA ALA A 126 0.04 -3.99 11.80
C ALA A 126 0.15 -4.95 12.99
N ILE A 127 1.35 -5.46 13.26
CA ILE A 127 1.62 -6.35 14.40
C ILE A 127 1.38 -5.60 15.71
N SER A 128 1.75 -4.32 15.82
CA SER A 128 1.58 -3.53 17.03
C SER A 128 0.10 -3.39 17.44
N VAL A 129 -0.86 -3.43 16.51
CA VAL A 129 -2.30 -3.45 16.80
C VAL A 129 -2.66 -4.66 17.65
N TYR A 130 -2.15 -5.82 17.31
CA TYR A 130 -2.40 -7.06 18.06
C TYR A 130 -1.62 -7.08 19.38
N ALA A 131 -0.37 -6.60 19.37
CA ALA A 131 0.47 -6.53 20.57
C ALA A 131 -0.15 -5.61 21.63
N PHE A 132 -0.60 -4.41 21.26
CA PHE A 132 -1.28 -3.50 22.19
C PHE A 132 -2.55 -4.10 22.76
N ASN A 133 -3.33 -4.79 21.93
CA ASN A 133 -4.53 -5.48 22.44
C ASN A 133 -4.19 -6.62 23.40
N ALA A 134 -3.09 -7.37 23.15
CA ALA A 134 -2.66 -8.47 24.03
C ALA A 134 -2.22 -7.98 25.41
N ILE A 135 -1.62 -6.78 25.49
CA ILE A 135 -1.25 -6.14 26.78
C ILE A 135 -2.40 -5.35 27.42
N GLY A 136 -3.63 -5.47 26.91
CA GLY A 136 -4.83 -4.88 27.50
C GLY A 136 -5.24 -3.52 26.98
N ILE A 137 -4.50 -2.89 26.05
CA ILE A 137 -4.89 -1.65 25.40
C ILE A 137 -5.86 -1.98 24.27
N LYS A 138 -7.17 -1.82 24.54
CA LYS A 138 -8.22 -2.20 23.59
C LYS A 138 -8.29 -1.22 22.42
N GLY A 139 -8.23 -1.76 21.19
CA GLY A 139 -8.52 -1.02 19.98
C GLY A 139 -10.02 -0.89 19.70
N LYS A 140 -10.39 -0.25 18.59
CA LYS A 140 -11.76 0.04 18.20
C LYS A 140 -12.60 -1.21 17.93
N ASN A 141 -12.04 -2.20 17.26
CA ASN A 141 -12.73 -3.41 16.84
C ASN A 141 -12.30 -4.62 17.68
N ASN A 142 -13.15 -5.66 17.78
CA ASN A 142 -12.77 -6.93 18.38
C ASN A 142 -11.75 -7.69 17.50
N LEU A 143 -11.18 -8.76 18.04
CA LEU A 143 -10.12 -9.51 17.38
C LEU A 143 -10.52 -10.05 15.99
N LEU A 144 -11.73 -10.57 15.86
CA LEU A 144 -12.22 -11.14 14.60
C LEU A 144 -12.47 -10.05 13.57
N ASP A 145 -13.17 -8.99 13.93
CA ASP A 145 -13.51 -7.89 13.03
C ASP A 145 -12.24 -7.20 12.51
N ARG A 146 -11.27 -6.88 13.39
CA ARG A 146 -10.00 -6.27 12.97
C ARG A 146 -9.18 -7.18 12.06
N SER A 147 -9.22 -8.52 12.29
CA SER A 147 -8.50 -9.46 11.43
C SER A 147 -9.12 -9.56 10.04
N ILE A 148 -10.44 -9.51 9.92
CA ILE A 148 -11.13 -9.46 8.62
C ILE A 148 -10.82 -8.15 7.90
N ILE A 149 -10.82 -7.03 8.61
CA ILE A 149 -10.47 -5.72 8.03
C ILE A 149 -9.04 -5.74 7.50
N LEU A 150 -8.08 -6.21 8.30
CA LEU A 150 -6.67 -6.29 7.89
C LEU A 150 -6.47 -7.24 6.70
N ALA A 151 -7.10 -8.42 6.72
CA ALA A 151 -7.04 -9.37 5.60
C ALA A 151 -7.62 -8.76 4.31
N SER A 152 -8.76 -8.09 4.40
CA SER A 152 -9.39 -7.39 3.27
C SER A 152 -8.50 -6.26 2.74
N SER A 153 -7.90 -5.47 3.65
CA SER A 153 -6.95 -4.42 3.31
C SER A 153 -5.74 -4.96 2.53
N TYR A 154 -5.12 -6.02 3.04
CA TYR A 154 -3.95 -6.63 2.40
C TYR A 154 -4.30 -7.33 1.09
N LEU A 155 -5.49 -7.91 0.96
CA LEU A 155 -5.97 -8.47 -0.29
C LEU A 155 -6.10 -7.38 -1.37
N LEU A 156 -6.78 -6.28 -1.06
CA LEU A 156 -6.95 -5.14 -1.97
C LEU A 156 -5.60 -4.54 -2.36
N MET A 157 -4.74 -4.29 -1.37
CA MET A 157 -3.41 -3.72 -1.57
C MET A 157 -2.53 -4.64 -2.44
N THR A 158 -2.42 -5.92 -2.10
CA THR A 158 -1.57 -6.88 -2.82
C THR A 158 -2.03 -7.06 -4.25
N THR A 159 -3.35 -7.14 -4.47
CA THR A 159 -3.92 -7.25 -5.82
C THR A 159 -3.58 -6.02 -6.66
N SER A 160 -3.77 -4.81 -6.11
CA SER A 160 -3.43 -3.56 -6.79
C SER A 160 -1.94 -3.45 -7.13
N VAL A 161 -1.08 -3.77 -6.17
CA VAL A 161 0.38 -3.75 -6.36
C VAL A 161 0.81 -4.76 -7.43
N ARG A 162 0.27 -5.99 -7.42
CA ARG A 162 0.62 -7.02 -8.41
C ARG A 162 0.18 -6.63 -9.82
N ILE A 163 -1.03 -6.11 -9.99
CA ILE A 163 -1.52 -5.64 -11.28
C ILE A 163 -0.61 -4.55 -11.83
N LEU A 164 -0.27 -3.54 -11.02
CA LEU A 164 0.59 -2.45 -11.46
C LEU A 164 2.01 -2.93 -11.78
N LYS A 165 2.60 -3.81 -10.98
CA LYS A 165 3.93 -4.40 -11.27
C LYS A 165 3.96 -5.17 -12.59
N SER A 166 2.91 -5.90 -12.92
CA SER A 166 2.85 -6.68 -14.16
C SER A 166 2.64 -5.81 -15.41
N THR A 167 2.16 -4.57 -15.22
CA THR A 167 1.82 -3.67 -16.35
C THR A 167 2.87 -2.60 -16.62
N THR A 168 3.65 -2.18 -15.61
CA THR A 168 4.57 -1.02 -15.74
C THR A 168 5.96 -1.39 -16.23
N ASN A 169 6.49 -2.56 -15.83
CA ASN A 169 7.86 -3.00 -16.18
C ASN A 169 8.97 -1.98 -15.90
N ILE A 170 8.87 -1.19 -14.82
CA ILE A 170 9.87 -0.19 -14.45
C ILE A 170 11.10 -0.87 -13.85
N ILE A 171 12.28 -0.48 -14.34
CA ILE A 171 13.56 -1.01 -13.87
C ILE A 171 13.87 -0.41 -12.49
N ARG A 172 14.38 -1.24 -11.58
CA ARG A 172 14.83 -0.79 -10.25
C ARG A 172 16.09 0.06 -10.35
N PRO A 173 16.34 0.96 -9.36
CA PRO A 173 17.58 1.74 -9.33
C PRO A 173 18.86 0.89 -9.35
N ASP A 174 18.83 -0.31 -8.75
CA ASP A 174 19.96 -1.26 -8.75
C ASP A 174 20.00 -2.17 -10.00
N SER A 175 19.13 -1.94 -10.97
CA SER A 175 18.99 -2.72 -12.20
C SER A 175 18.73 -4.23 -11.99
N SER A 176 18.39 -4.67 -10.78
CA SER A 176 18.22 -6.09 -10.42
C SER A 176 16.97 -6.71 -11.06
N SER A 177 15.96 -5.92 -11.39
CA SER A 177 14.71 -6.41 -12.00
C SER A 177 13.88 -5.26 -12.57
N ASN A 178 12.85 -5.59 -13.38
CA ASN A 178 11.94 -4.65 -14.02
C ASN A 178 10.57 -4.56 -13.35
N ASN A 179 10.50 -4.82 -12.05
CA ASN A 179 9.26 -4.80 -11.26
C ASN A 179 9.31 -3.74 -10.11
N SER A 180 9.91 -2.58 -10.38
CA SER A 180 10.09 -1.55 -9.38
C SER A 180 8.76 -0.94 -8.92
N PHE A 181 7.92 -0.49 -9.86
CA PHE A 181 6.70 0.25 -9.57
C PHE A 181 5.47 -0.65 -9.40
N PRO A 182 4.68 -0.41 -8.34
CA PRO A 182 4.95 0.36 -7.13
C PRO A 182 5.69 -0.44 -6.05
N SER A 183 6.14 0.23 -4.97
CA SER A 183 6.81 -0.43 -3.85
C SER A 183 5.84 -1.25 -2.99
N GLY A 184 6.02 -2.58 -2.99
CA GLY A 184 5.19 -3.49 -2.18
C GLY A 184 5.44 -3.36 -0.68
N HIS A 185 6.71 -3.27 -0.24
CA HIS A 185 7.06 -3.10 1.18
C HIS A 185 6.47 -1.81 1.75
N THR A 186 6.56 -0.72 0.99
CA THR A 186 5.95 0.56 1.39
C THR A 186 4.43 0.44 1.47
N ALA A 187 3.80 -0.20 0.49
CA ALA A 187 2.35 -0.42 0.52
C ALA A 187 1.90 -1.22 1.75
N THR A 188 2.64 -2.29 2.10
CA THR A 188 2.39 -3.09 3.30
C THR A 188 2.52 -2.26 4.58
N ALA A 189 3.61 -1.49 4.70
CA ALA A 189 3.87 -0.66 5.88
C ALA A 189 2.79 0.41 6.07
N PHE A 190 2.42 1.13 5.00
CA PHE A 190 1.39 2.17 5.07
C PHE A 190 -0.02 1.62 5.25
N ALA A 191 -0.31 0.42 4.74
CA ALA A 191 -1.56 -0.27 5.06
C ALA A 191 -1.64 -0.62 6.56
N GLY A 192 -0.55 -1.12 7.14
CA GLY A 192 -0.46 -1.37 8.57
C GLY A 192 -0.54 -0.09 9.42
N ALA A 193 0.09 1.01 8.98
CA ALA A 193 0.04 2.29 9.67
C ALA A 193 -1.37 2.90 9.68
N GLU A 194 -2.08 2.85 8.55
CA GLU A 194 -3.48 3.29 8.47
C GLU A 194 -4.40 2.41 9.31
N PHE A 195 -4.13 1.09 9.37
CA PHE A 195 -4.84 0.16 10.24
C PHE A 195 -4.63 0.50 11.72
N LEU A 196 -3.38 0.76 12.14
CA LEU A 196 -3.04 1.18 13.49
C LEU A 196 -3.71 2.53 13.84
N TRP A 197 -3.71 3.48 12.91
CA TRP A 197 -4.41 4.74 13.06
C TRP A 197 -5.91 4.54 13.31
N HIS A 198 -6.59 3.72 12.51
CA HIS A 198 -8.02 3.48 12.64
C HIS A 198 -8.40 2.76 13.95
N GLU A 199 -7.56 1.84 14.42
CA GLU A 199 -7.83 1.07 15.64
C GLU A 199 -7.57 1.88 16.92
N TYR A 200 -6.57 2.79 16.92
CA TYR A 200 -6.06 3.37 18.16
C TYR A 200 -6.10 4.91 18.23
N ARG A 201 -6.49 5.63 17.18
CA ARG A 201 -6.54 7.10 17.22
C ARG A 201 -7.48 7.65 18.30
N ASP A 202 -8.53 6.91 18.64
CA ASP A 202 -9.49 7.32 19.68
C ASP A 202 -8.95 7.06 21.11
N VAL A 203 -7.91 6.21 21.24
CA VAL A 203 -7.14 5.99 22.48
C VAL A 203 -6.05 7.04 22.60
N SER A 204 -5.21 7.19 21.58
CA SER A 204 -4.22 8.26 21.45
C SER A 204 -3.76 8.38 19.99
N ILE A 205 -3.65 9.62 19.52
CA ILE A 205 -3.16 9.91 18.16
C ILE A 205 -1.71 9.46 17.96
N TRP A 206 -0.93 9.37 19.04
CA TRP A 206 0.49 8.99 18.99
C TRP A 206 0.71 7.56 18.49
N TYR A 207 -0.22 6.64 18.73
CA TYR A 207 -0.14 5.29 18.16
C TYR A 207 -0.14 5.32 16.63
N GLY A 208 -1.06 6.08 16.03
CA GLY A 208 -1.11 6.21 14.59
C GLY A 208 0.09 6.96 14.02
N ILE A 209 0.52 8.05 14.68
CA ILE A 209 1.71 8.82 14.27
C ILE A 209 2.95 7.90 14.27
N SER A 210 3.16 7.10 15.32
CA SER A 210 4.28 6.16 15.38
C SER A 210 4.25 5.14 14.24
N GLY A 211 3.06 4.62 13.89
CA GLY A 211 2.88 3.73 12.75
C GLY A 211 3.30 4.37 11.43
N TYR A 212 2.91 5.62 11.20
CA TYR A 212 3.31 6.36 10.01
C TYR A 212 4.79 6.70 9.95
N ILE A 213 5.43 6.98 11.11
CA ILE A 213 6.89 7.17 11.19
C ILE A 213 7.60 5.88 10.75
N VAL A 214 7.19 4.72 11.27
CA VAL A 214 7.77 3.42 10.89
C VAL A 214 7.54 3.13 9.40
N ALA A 215 6.34 3.38 8.89
CA ALA A 215 6.02 3.16 7.47
C ALA A 215 6.84 4.07 6.54
N THR A 216 7.03 5.35 6.93
CA THR A 216 7.89 6.29 6.20
C THR A 216 9.33 5.82 6.22
N GLY A 217 9.86 5.42 7.37
CA GLY A 217 11.20 4.84 7.52
C GLY A 217 11.38 3.61 6.63
N THR A 218 10.39 2.69 6.58
CA THR A 218 10.40 1.54 5.68
C THR A 218 10.52 1.99 4.21
N GLY A 219 9.73 2.98 3.79
CA GLY A 219 9.81 3.55 2.44
C GLY A 219 11.17 4.16 2.13
N MET A 220 11.76 4.91 3.07
CA MET A 220 13.08 5.50 2.94
C MET A 220 14.17 4.44 2.81
N PHE A 221 14.12 3.35 3.59
CA PHE A 221 15.05 2.24 3.45
C PHE A 221 14.96 1.55 2.08
N ARG A 222 13.76 1.53 1.43
CA ARG A 222 13.65 1.01 0.06
C ARG A 222 14.40 1.87 -0.96
N ILE A 223 14.41 3.20 -0.79
CA ILE A 223 15.18 4.13 -1.62
C ILE A 223 16.67 3.98 -1.30
N TYR A 224 17.02 4.01 -0.02
CA TYR A 224 18.39 3.83 0.48
C TYR A 224 19.03 2.55 -0.07
N ASN A 225 18.32 1.43 -0.03
CA ASN A 225 18.80 0.15 -0.55
C ASN A 225 18.81 0.06 -2.11
N ALA A 226 18.53 1.16 -2.81
CA ALA A 226 18.39 1.22 -4.28
C ALA A 226 17.38 0.20 -4.85
N ARG A 227 16.35 -0.17 -4.08
CA ARG A 227 15.32 -1.13 -4.49
C ARG A 227 14.15 -0.47 -5.21
N HIS A 228 13.86 0.79 -4.88
CA HIS A 228 12.72 1.53 -5.39
C HIS A 228 13.04 3.01 -5.58
N TRP A 229 12.41 3.62 -6.55
CA TRP A 229 12.41 5.06 -6.76
C TRP A 229 11.47 5.76 -5.76
N LEU A 230 11.63 7.06 -5.53
CA LEU A 230 10.71 7.85 -4.69
C LEU A 230 9.27 7.75 -5.20
N SER A 231 9.07 7.77 -6.53
CA SER A 231 7.76 7.59 -7.17
C SER A 231 7.10 6.24 -6.81
N ASP A 232 7.90 5.16 -6.74
CA ASP A 232 7.40 3.83 -6.37
C ASP A 232 6.94 3.80 -4.92
N VAL A 233 7.70 4.47 -4.05
CA VAL A 233 7.42 4.60 -2.61
C VAL A 233 6.15 5.42 -2.39
N ALA A 234 6.01 6.56 -3.05
CA ALA A 234 4.82 7.40 -2.95
C ALA A 234 3.56 6.67 -3.44
N MET A 235 3.65 5.99 -4.60
CA MET A 235 2.53 5.18 -5.11
C MET A 235 2.18 4.05 -4.16
N GLY A 236 3.19 3.33 -3.62
CA GLY A 236 2.98 2.27 -2.63
C GLY A 236 2.29 2.77 -1.38
N ALA A 237 2.73 3.91 -0.82
CA ALA A 237 2.11 4.54 0.34
C ALA A 237 0.63 4.89 0.08
N GLY A 238 0.34 5.50 -1.06
CA GLY A 238 -1.02 5.85 -1.46
C GLY A 238 -1.93 4.63 -1.59
N ILE A 239 -1.45 3.54 -2.23
CA ILE A 239 -2.20 2.27 -2.35
C ILE A 239 -2.44 1.66 -0.96
N GLY A 240 -1.43 1.61 -0.08
CA GLY A 240 -1.58 1.05 1.26
C GLY A 240 -2.65 1.77 2.08
N ILE A 241 -2.57 3.11 2.16
CA ILE A 241 -3.56 3.94 2.85
C ILE A 241 -4.97 3.73 2.27
N LEU A 242 -5.09 3.82 0.94
CA LEU A 242 -6.40 3.71 0.27
C LEU A 242 -7.04 2.33 0.50
N SER A 243 -6.26 1.25 0.35
CA SER A 243 -6.76 -0.12 0.53
C SER A 243 -7.30 -0.34 1.94
N THR A 244 -6.63 0.19 2.95
CA THR A 244 -7.09 0.09 4.35
C THR A 244 -8.35 0.91 4.58
N LYS A 245 -8.42 2.15 4.10
CA LYS A 245 -9.66 2.95 4.17
C LYS A 245 -10.83 2.23 3.52
N MET A 246 -10.61 1.66 2.31
CA MET A 246 -11.63 0.89 1.61
C MET A 246 -12.07 -0.33 2.43
N ALA A 247 -11.14 -1.05 3.05
CA ALA A 247 -11.48 -2.20 3.91
C ALA A 247 -12.40 -1.78 5.06
N TYR A 248 -12.12 -0.66 5.76
CA TYR A 248 -12.99 -0.12 6.80
C TYR A 248 -14.37 0.34 6.27
N TRP A 249 -14.42 0.89 5.05
CA TRP A 249 -15.71 1.29 4.46
C TRP A 249 -16.56 0.11 4.02
N ILE A 250 -15.92 -0.97 3.53
CA ILE A 250 -16.60 -2.17 3.05
C ILE A 250 -17.00 -3.10 4.22
N PHE A 251 -16.23 -3.09 5.30
CA PHE A 251 -16.41 -4.02 6.42
C PHE A 251 -17.86 -4.06 6.98
N PRO A 252 -18.58 -2.94 7.21
CA PRO A 252 -19.95 -2.99 7.72
C PRO A 252 -20.92 -3.77 6.82
N TYR A 253 -20.66 -3.76 5.51
CA TYR A 253 -21.46 -4.52 4.53
C TYR A 253 -21.07 -5.99 4.51
N LEU A 254 -19.76 -6.30 4.53
CA LEU A 254 -19.27 -7.68 4.65
C LEU A 254 -19.75 -8.34 5.93
N GLY A 255 -19.74 -7.61 7.03
CA GLY A 255 -20.20 -8.10 8.32
C GLY A 255 -21.65 -8.60 8.30
N GLN A 256 -22.52 -7.95 7.54
CA GLN A 256 -23.91 -8.38 7.40
C GLN A 256 -24.04 -9.71 6.65
N TYR A 257 -23.16 -10.00 5.70
CA TYR A 257 -23.18 -11.25 4.96
C TYR A 257 -22.43 -12.38 5.67
N VAL A 258 -21.27 -12.09 6.25
CA VAL A 258 -20.42 -13.07 6.93
C VAL A 258 -21.01 -13.44 8.30
N PHE A 259 -21.68 -12.50 8.98
CA PHE A 259 -22.19 -12.69 10.34
C PHE A 259 -23.72 -12.77 10.45
N LYS A 260 -24.45 -12.81 9.33
CA LYS A 260 -25.89 -13.21 9.37
C LYS A 260 -26.07 -14.59 9.98
N SER A 261 -24.99 -15.37 10.05
CA SER A 261 -24.86 -16.64 10.79
C SER A 261 -24.48 -16.48 12.27
N LYS A 262 -24.38 -15.24 12.82
CA LYS A 262 -24.03 -15.03 14.25
C LYS A 262 -24.97 -15.74 15.23
N LYS A 263 -26.15 -16.14 14.80
CA LYS A 263 -27.08 -16.92 15.65
C LYS A 263 -26.59 -18.36 15.92
N TYR A 264 -25.60 -18.84 15.15
CA TYR A 264 -25.09 -20.21 15.25
C TYR A 264 -23.61 -20.32 15.65
N LEU A 265 -22.85 -19.22 15.63
CA LEU A 265 -21.40 -19.23 15.94
C LEU A 265 -21.08 -19.02 17.43
N HIS A 266 -22.12 -18.80 18.25
CA HIS A 266 -21.94 -18.63 19.70
C HIS A 266 -21.78 -19.94 20.50
N SER A 267 -21.80 -21.09 19.83
CA SER A 267 -21.94 -22.33 20.53
C SER A 267 -20.70 -23.23 20.59
N THR A 268 -19.66 -22.96 19.80
CA THR A 268 -18.51 -23.88 19.78
C THR A 268 -17.20 -23.16 19.91
N MET A 269 -16.46 -23.39 20.98
CA MET A 269 -15.14 -22.81 21.21
C MET A 269 -14.13 -23.94 21.43
N LEU A 270 -13.06 -23.94 20.63
CA LEU A 270 -11.91 -24.82 20.82
C LEU A 270 -10.87 -24.07 21.65
N LEU A 271 -10.59 -24.57 22.84
CA LEU A 271 -9.59 -23.98 23.72
C LEU A 271 -8.47 -24.99 23.97
N PRO A 272 -7.20 -24.59 23.83
CA PRO A 272 -6.13 -25.41 24.35
C PRO A 272 -6.29 -25.55 25.87
N ASN A 273 -6.27 -26.77 26.38
CA ASN A 273 -6.38 -27.06 27.78
C ASN A 273 -5.14 -27.82 28.25
N TYR A 274 -4.63 -27.41 29.40
CA TYR A 274 -3.51 -28.07 30.06
C TYR A 274 -3.97 -28.62 31.39
N TYR A 275 -3.93 -29.93 31.52
CA TYR A 275 -4.28 -30.62 32.76
C TYR A 275 -3.09 -31.46 33.24
N GLY A 276 -2.37 -30.93 34.20
CA GLY A 276 -1.21 -31.61 34.78
C GLY A 276 -0.06 -31.82 33.77
N SER A 277 0.12 -33.03 33.28
CA SER A 277 1.17 -33.39 32.30
C SER A 277 0.66 -33.56 30.87
N HIS A 278 -0.61 -33.28 30.60
CA HIS A 278 -1.23 -33.54 29.29
C HIS A 278 -1.74 -32.27 28.66
N LEU A 279 -1.33 -32.04 27.40
CA LEU A 279 -1.89 -31.01 26.49
C LEU A 279 -3.13 -31.59 25.82
N GLY A 280 -4.27 -30.93 25.95
CA GLY A 280 -5.54 -31.31 25.34
C GLY A 280 -6.20 -30.12 24.62
N ILE A 281 -7.22 -30.41 23.85
CA ILE A 281 -8.10 -29.41 23.24
C ILE A 281 -9.50 -29.60 23.87
N ALA A 282 -10.00 -28.56 24.56
CA ALA A 282 -11.35 -28.54 25.06
C ALA A 282 -12.31 -27.95 24.05
N LEU A 283 -13.38 -28.66 23.74
CA LEU A 283 -14.48 -28.17 22.91
C LEU A 283 -15.62 -27.75 23.85
N THR A 284 -15.89 -26.46 23.92
CA THR A 284 -17.05 -25.94 24.68
C THR A 284 -18.15 -25.58 23.70
N HIS A 285 -19.31 -26.20 23.85
CA HIS A 285 -20.49 -25.90 23.04
C HIS A 285 -21.60 -25.41 23.99
N THR A 286 -22.07 -24.19 23.73
CA THR A 286 -23.22 -23.61 24.45
C THR A 286 -24.46 -23.71 23.55
N PHE A 287 -25.50 -24.38 24.06
CA PHE A 287 -26.79 -24.58 23.40
C PHE A 287 -27.69 -23.35 23.55
#